data_06e5515655985fb9cb3907d8cb99b951
#
_entry.id   06e5515655985fb9cb3907d8cb99b951
#
_cell.length_a   1.000
_cell.length_b   1.000
_cell.length_c   1.000
_cell.angle_alpha   90.00
_cell.angle_beta   90.00
_cell.angle_gamma   90.00
#
_symmetry.space_group_name_H-M   'P 1'
#
loop_
_entity.id
_entity.type
_entity.pdbx_description
1 polymer ?
#
loop_
_entity_poly.entity_id
_entity_poly.type
_entity_poly.pdbx_seq_one_letter_code
_entity_poly.pdbx_strand_id
1 'polypeptide(L)' 'MAETKILATIDRTETEQLQISVSEYRGKSYFNLRIFYTTDEGATWLPTKKGVTFSPDQLDLLTEAIEEARQEFMAAEVE' A
#
# COMPACT_ATOMS: atom_id res chain seq x y z
N MET A 1 -6.06 -8.96 -19.41
CA MET A 1 -6.09 -9.56 -18.08
C MET A 1 -5.28 -8.73 -17.12
N ALA A 2 -5.78 -8.52 -15.94
CA ALA A 2 -5.05 -7.74 -14.94
C ALA A 2 -3.95 -8.60 -14.32
N GLU A 3 -2.75 -8.05 -14.25
CA GLU A 3 -1.64 -8.68 -13.56
C GLU A 3 -1.36 -7.86 -12.31
N THR A 4 -1.20 -8.52 -11.18
CA THR A 4 -0.94 -7.85 -9.91
C THR A 4 0.31 -8.45 -9.28
N LYS A 5 1.21 -7.55 -8.87
CA LYS A 5 2.42 -7.96 -8.17
C LYS A 5 2.44 -7.27 -6.81
N ILE A 6 2.50 -8.04 -5.74
CA ILE A 6 2.59 -7.49 -4.40
C ILE A 6 4.03 -7.10 -4.12
N LEU A 7 4.24 -5.84 -3.77
CA LEU A 7 5.57 -5.31 -3.48
C LEU A 7 5.92 -5.44 -2.01
N ALA A 8 4.95 -5.23 -1.13
CA ALA A 8 5.18 -5.26 0.31
C ALA A 8 3.87 -5.42 1.04
N THR A 9 3.94 -5.91 2.26
CA THR A 9 2.78 -5.97 3.16
C THR A 9 3.19 -5.37 4.49
N ILE A 10 2.26 -4.68 5.13
CA ILE A 10 2.48 -4.07 6.43
C ILE A 10 1.35 -4.51 7.34
N ASP A 11 1.68 -5.22 8.42
CA ASP A 11 0.66 -5.65 9.39
C ASP A 11 0.16 -4.44 10.16
N ARG A 12 -1.15 -4.32 10.29
CA ARG A 12 -1.78 -3.27 11.06
C ARG A 12 -2.32 -3.80 12.38
N THR A 13 -2.98 -4.95 12.32
CA THR A 13 -3.48 -5.66 13.49
C THR A 13 -3.30 -7.14 13.21
N GLU A 14 -3.73 -7.99 14.15
CA GLU A 14 -3.67 -9.45 13.96
C GLU A 14 -4.55 -9.91 12.80
N THR A 15 -5.58 -9.13 12.45
CA THR A 15 -6.54 -9.51 11.43
C THR A 15 -6.53 -8.60 10.21
N GLU A 16 -5.70 -7.56 10.19
CA GLU A 16 -5.64 -6.63 9.06
C GLU A 16 -4.21 -6.36 8.63
N GLN A 17 -4.02 -6.26 7.33
CA GLN A 17 -2.73 -5.84 6.79
C GLN A 17 -2.94 -4.91 5.59
N LEU A 18 -1.97 -4.02 5.39
CA LEU A 18 -1.93 -3.19 4.20
C LEU A 18 -1.10 -3.93 3.15
N GLN A 19 -1.64 -4.12 1.97
CA GLN A 19 -0.89 -4.68 0.86
C GLN A 19 -0.58 -3.57 -0.16
N ILE A 20 0.69 -3.48 -0.51
CA ILE A 20 1.18 -2.51 -1.48
C ILE A 20 1.51 -3.28 -2.75
N SER A 21 0.87 -2.92 -3.85
CA SER A 21 1.01 -3.69 -5.08
C SER A 21 1.00 -2.80 -6.31
N VAL A 22 1.47 -3.36 -7.41
CA VAL A 22 1.31 -2.75 -8.73
C VAL A 22 0.48 -3.69 -9.58
N SER A 23 -0.32 -3.11 -10.46
CA SER A 23 -1.15 -3.90 -11.37
C SER A 23 -1.19 -3.25 -12.73
N GLU A 24 -1.54 -4.05 -13.73
CA GLU A 24 -1.73 -3.56 -15.09
C GLU A 24 -3.09 -4.00 -15.56
N TYR A 25 -3.84 -3.07 -16.13
CA TYR A 25 -5.17 -3.35 -16.65
C TYR A 25 -5.38 -2.55 -17.92
N ARG A 26 -5.66 -3.25 -19.01
CA ARG A 26 -5.91 -2.64 -20.32
C ARG A 26 -4.79 -1.68 -20.76
N GLY A 27 -3.54 -2.10 -20.54
CA GLY A 27 -2.39 -1.31 -20.93
C GLY A 27 -2.04 -0.16 -20.01
N LYS A 28 -2.76 -0.02 -18.91
CA LYS A 28 -2.49 1.02 -17.92
C LYS A 28 -1.94 0.42 -16.64
N SER A 29 -0.97 1.08 -16.06
CA SER A 29 -0.35 0.63 -14.81
C SER A 29 -0.91 1.40 -13.63
N TYR A 30 -1.02 0.71 -12.49
CA TYR A 30 -1.59 1.29 -11.26
C TYR A 30 -0.76 0.88 -10.06
N PHE A 31 -0.67 1.80 -9.12
CA PHE A 31 -0.07 1.54 -7.81
C PHE A 31 -1.20 1.49 -6.79
N ASN A 32 -1.27 0.42 -6.01
CA ASN A 32 -2.40 0.17 -5.13
C ASN A 32 -1.98 0.05 -3.67
N LEU A 33 -2.74 0.73 -2.79
CA LEU A 33 -2.65 0.55 -1.35
C LEU A 33 -4.02 0.06 -0.90
N ARG A 34 -4.10 -1.14 -0.34
CA ARG A 34 -5.38 -1.72 0.03
C ARG A 34 -5.28 -2.49 1.34
N ILE A 35 -6.31 -2.34 2.15
CA ILE A 35 -6.41 -3.09 3.40
C ILE A 35 -7.02 -4.45 3.10
N PHE A 36 -6.36 -5.50 3.60
CA PHE A 36 -6.87 -6.87 3.54
C PHE A 36 -7.15 -7.34 4.95
N TYR A 37 -8.03 -8.31 5.08
CA TYR A 37 -8.35 -8.88 6.39
C TYR A 37 -8.30 -10.40 6.31
N THR A 38 -8.18 -11.03 7.48
CA THR A 38 -8.19 -12.47 7.58
C THR A 38 -9.16 -12.91 8.66
N THR A 39 -9.78 -14.08 8.45
CA THR A 39 -10.64 -14.70 9.45
C THR A 39 -10.11 -16.09 9.86
N ASP A 40 -8.96 -16.48 9.33
CA ASP A 40 -8.37 -17.81 9.56
C ASP A 40 -6.91 -17.69 9.98
N GLU A 41 -6.61 -16.68 10.79
CA GLU A 41 -5.29 -16.45 11.38
C GLU A 41 -4.17 -16.25 10.35
N GLY A 42 -4.53 -15.63 9.22
CA GLY A 42 -3.53 -15.28 8.22
C GLY A 42 -3.33 -16.32 7.14
N ALA A 43 -4.08 -17.42 7.16
CA ALA A 43 -3.99 -18.43 6.10
C ALA A 43 -4.51 -17.87 4.77
N THR A 44 -5.54 -17.03 4.84
CA THR A 44 -6.12 -16.41 3.66
C THR A 44 -6.37 -14.93 3.94
N TRP A 45 -5.98 -14.07 3.02
CA TRP A 45 -6.20 -12.64 3.13
C TRP A 45 -7.18 -12.19 2.06
N LEU A 46 -8.23 -11.48 2.48
CA LEU A 46 -9.31 -11.04 1.59
C LEU A 46 -9.30 -9.52 1.47
N PRO A 47 -9.53 -8.98 0.27
CA PRO A 47 -9.52 -7.53 0.08
C PRO A 47 -10.75 -6.86 0.71
N THR A 48 -10.55 -5.63 1.16
CA THR A 48 -11.65 -4.78 1.62
C THR A 48 -11.87 -3.65 0.62
N LYS A 49 -12.87 -2.84 0.86
CA LYS A 49 -13.12 -1.66 0.04
C LYS A 49 -12.22 -0.49 0.44
N LYS A 50 -11.45 -0.65 1.52
CA LYS A 50 -10.55 0.39 2.01
C LYS A 50 -9.25 0.35 1.24
N GLY A 51 -9.09 1.27 0.32
CA GLY A 51 -7.88 1.34 -0.48
C GLY A 51 -7.90 2.52 -1.42
N VAL A 52 -6.74 2.83 -1.98
CA VAL A 52 -6.59 3.88 -2.96
C VAL A 52 -5.69 3.38 -4.08
N THR A 53 -5.89 3.94 -5.26
CA THR A 53 -5.13 3.57 -6.45
C THR A 53 -4.55 4.83 -7.06
N PHE A 54 -3.28 4.75 -7.46
CA PHE A 54 -2.57 5.87 -8.06
C PHE A 54 -2.09 5.50 -9.44
N SER A 55 -2.05 6.50 -10.33
CA SER A 55 -1.38 6.33 -11.63
C SER A 55 0.13 6.56 -11.43
N PRO A 56 0.98 6.08 -12.37
CA PRO A 56 2.42 6.25 -12.22
C PRO A 56 2.89 7.69 -12.07
N ASP A 57 2.22 8.62 -12.73
CA ASP A 57 2.60 10.03 -12.65
C ASP A 57 2.34 10.66 -11.28
N GLN A 58 1.50 10.03 -10.46
CA GLN A 58 1.23 10.50 -9.10
C GLN A 58 2.25 9.99 -8.09
N LEU A 59 3.06 9.00 -8.46
CA LEU A 59 4.02 8.40 -7.54
C LEU A 59 5.13 9.35 -7.10
N ASP A 60 5.51 10.29 -7.95
CA ASP A 60 6.55 11.25 -7.57
C ASP A 60 6.10 12.10 -6.40
N LEU A 61 4.86 12.59 -6.44
CA LEU A 61 4.31 13.37 -5.34
C LEU A 61 4.15 12.53 -4.08
N LEU A 62 3.72 11.29 -4.24
CA LEU A 62 3.56 10.39 -3.10
C LEU A 62 4.92 10.10 -2.45
N THR A 63 5.95 9.86 -3.26
CA THR A 63 7.29 9.60 -2.76
C THR A 63 7.83 10.81 -2.01
N GLU A 64 7.65 12.02 -2.54
CA GLU A 64 8.07 13.24 -1.88
C GLU A 64 7.38 13.43 -0.53
N ALA A 65 6.08 13.16 -0.48
CA ALA A 65 5.32 13.29 0.77
C ALA A 65 5.80 12.29 1.81
N ILE A 66 6.09 11.06 1.40
CA ILE A 66 6.61 10.04 2.30
C ILE A 66 7.97 10.44 2.86
N GLU A 67 8.84 10.98 2.02
CA GLU A 67 10.16 11.44 2.48
C GLU A 67 10.05 12.61 3.45
N GLU A 68 9.16 13.56 3.19
CA GLU A 68 8.91 14.63 4.12
C GLU A 68 8.39 14.12 5.46
N ALA A 69 7.48 13.15 5.42
CA ALA A 69 6.95 12.57 6.66
C ALA A 69 8.05 11.90 7.46
N ARG A 70 8.94 11.19 6.80
CA ARG A 70 10.07 10.54 7.47
C ARG A 70 10.96 11.56 8.17
N GLN A 71 11.25 12.67 7.50
CA GLN A 71 12.08 13.72 8.08
C GLN A 71 11.40 14.38 9.27
N GLU A 72 10.09 14.58 9.18
CA GLU A 72 9.32 15.15 10.29
C GLU A 72 9.37 14.22 11.51
N PHE A 73 9.21 12.92 11.30
CA PHE A 73 9.27 11.96 12.39
C PHE A 73 10.68 11.87 12.99
N MET A 74 11.71 11.93 12.17
CA MET A 74 13.09 11.92 12.65
C MET A 74 13.41 13.16 13.46
N ALA A 75 12.93 14.32 13.02
CA ALA A 75 13.14 15.55 13.75
C ALA A 75 12.46 15.52 15.12
N ALA A 76 11.27 14.91 15.19
CA ALA A 76 10.55 14.79 16.45
C ALA A 76 11.27 13.84 17.44
N GLU A 77 11.94 12.82 16.91
CA GLU A 77 12.66 11.87 17.76
C GLU A 77 13.95 12.42 18.35
N VAL A 78 14.51 13.43 17.72
CA VAL A 78 15.78 14.02 18.17
C VAL A 78 15.62 14.87 19.42
N GLU A 79 14.43 15.28 19.74
CA GLU A 79 14.18 16.12 20.93
C GLU A 79 14.23 15.35 22.22
#